data_f05457c3663b549e6237c087e9fa7111
#
_entry.id   f05457c3663b549e6237c087e9fa7111
#
_cell.length_a   1.000
_cell.length_b   1.000
_cell.length_c   1.000
_cell.angle_alpha   90.00
_cell.angle_beta   90.00
_cell.angle_gamma   90.00
#
_symmetry.space_group_name_H-M   'P 1'
#
loop_
_entity.id
_entity.type
_entity.pdbx_description
1 polymer ?
#
loop_
_entity_poly.entity_id
_entity_poly.type
_entity_poly.pdbx_seq_one_letter_code
_entity_poly.pdbx_strand_id
1 'polypeptide(L)'
;MSIIYSDFNFSKIDFKKLFSPKQCIHSKNNADNEFNAMQSGGRIIGLDDEHIVLSTGEFRNRYLAQNIKSVNGKLIKININNFDFKIISIGHRNPQGLLLDKDENFILSTEHGPAGGDEINLLDLEKETGSNYGWPISSYGYHYSDKLDISRKNKYPFLKSHSLYGFVEPLKYFSPSIGISEIVKINKKSYVVSCLKCKSIFFFNLDNKNNLHKLVKIKVGERIRDMLFMEEKLYLFLEDTASIGIIKILNWKIQLPKKNLF
;
A
#
# COMPACT_ATOMS: atom_id res chain seq x y z
N MET A 1 -3.23 -4.55 -15.13
CA MET A 1 -4.25 -3.59 -14.63
C MET A 1 -4.32 -2.42 -15.59
N SER A 2 -5.50 -1.88 -15.85
CA SER A 2 -5.69 -0.72 -16.72
C SER A 2 -6.52 0.34 -16.00
N ILE A 3 -6.37 1.60 -16.38
CA ILE A 3 -7.23 2.70 -15.95
C ILE A 3 -8.07 3.13 -17.14
N ILE A 4 -9.36 3.28 -16.89
CA ILE A 4 -10.32 3.86 -17.83
C ILE A 4 -10.92 5.11 -17.18
N TYR A 5 -11.30 6.08 -18.00
CA TYR A 5 -11.94 7.33 -17.57
C TYR A 5 -13.08 7.69 -18.51
N SER A 6 -13.97 8.52 -18.06
CA SER A 6 -15.05 9.09 -18.86
C SER A 6 -15.37 10.48 -18.36
N ASP A 7 -15.73 11.36 -19.28
CA ASP A 7 -16.45 12.57 -18.91
C ASP A 7 -17.86 12.19 -18.46
N PHE A 8 -18.34 12.83 -17.42
CA PHE A 8 -19.68 12.59 -16.92
C PHE A 8 -20.67 13.56 -17.57
N ASN A 9 -21.68 13.00 -18.21
CA ASN A 9 -22.90 13.74 -18.55
C ASN A 9 -24.12 12.89 -18.15
N PHE A 10 -25.26 13.52 -17.92
CA PHE A 10 -26.45 12.84 -17.42
C PHE A 10 -27.13 11.90 -18.44
N SER A 11 -26.65 11.80 -19.66
CA SER A 11 -27.23 10.96 -20.72
C SER A 11 -26.41 9.71 -21.02
N LYS A 12 -25.08 9.78 -20.90
CA LYS A 12 -24.16 8.71 -21.32
C LYS A 12 -22.83 8.76 -20.59
N ILE A 13 -22.27 7.58 -20.31
CA ILE A 13 -20.89 7.39 -19.86
C ILE A 13 -20.16 6.56 -20.90
N ASP A 14 -19.14 7.16 -21.53
CA ASP A 14 -18.28 6.50 -22.51
C ASP A 14 -16.87 6.36 -21.96
N PHE A 15 -16.49 5.16 -21.55
CA PHE A 15 -15.15 4.90 -21.03
C PHE A 15 -14.09 4.88 -22.12
N LYS A 16 -13.03 5.63 -21.90
CA LYS A 16 -11.79 5.65 -22.69
C LYS A 16 -10.65 5.07 -21.86
N LYS A 17 -9.62 4.54 -22.51
CA LYS A 17 -8.41 4.09 -21.82
C LYS A 17 -7.52 5.28 -21.49
N LEU A 18 -7.16 5.44 -20.22
CA LEU A 18 -6.13 6.36 -19.78
C LEU A 18 -4.77 5.65 -19.71
N PHE A 19 -4.73 4.44 -19.15
CA PHE A 19 -3.53 3.64 -19.02
C PHE A 19 -3.84 2.16 -19.27
N SER A 20 -2.98 1.51 -20.04
CA SER A 20 -3.06 0.06 -20.25
C SER A 20 -1.67 -0.50 -20.58
N PRO A 21 -1.14 -1.43 -19.77
CA PRO A 21 0.15 -2.04 -20.07
C PRO A 21 0.09 -2.87 -21.36
N LYS A 22 1.17 -2.86 -22.14
CA LYS A 22 1.28 -3.68 -23.35
C LYS A 22 1.40 -5.17 -23.04
N GLN A 23 1.99 -5.51 -21.88
CA GLN A 23 2.20 -6.89 -21.46
C GLN A 23 1.15 -7.32 -20.46
N CYS A 24 0.56 -8.50 -20.68
CA CYS A 24 -0.36 -9.16 -19.78
C CYS A 24 0.33 -10.36 -19.11
N ILE A 25 -0.05 -10.63 -17.86
CA ILE A 25 0.33 -11.86 -17.17
C ILE A 25 -0.66 -12.93 -17.59
N HIS A 26 -0.14 -14.07 -18.10
CA HIS A 26 -0.98 -15.20 -18.39
C HIS A 26 -1.30 -15.98 -17.11
N SER A 27 -2.58 -16.18 -16.79
CA SER A 27 -3.02 -16.77 -15.52
C SER A 27 -2.58 -18.22 -15.31
N LYS A 28 -2.46 -18.99 -16.39
CA LYS A 28 -2.07 -20.41 -16.34
C LYS A 28 -0.62 -20.68 -16.69
N ASN A 29 0.02 -19.77 -17.40
CA ASN A 29 1.41 -19.94 -17.88
C ASN A 29 2.23 -18.72 -17.50
N ASN A 30 2.72 -18.70 -16.29
CA ASN A 30 3.57 -17.66 -15.73
C ASN A 30 4.75 -18.29 -14.97
N ALA A 31 5.81 -17.52 -14.78
CA ALA A 31 7.10 -18.02 -14.31
C ALA A 31 7.06 -18.73 -12.94
N ASP A 32 6.14 -18.36 -12.07
CA ASP A 32 6.03 -18.91 -10.72
C ASP A 32 4.90 -19.93 -10.56
N ASN A 33 4.02 -20.06 -11.57
CA ASN A 33 2.80 -20.89 -11.53
C ASN A 33 1.91 -20.63 -10.31
N GLU A 34 1.92 -19.40 -9.80
CA GLU A 34 1.21 -19.01 -8.59
C GLU A 34 0.26 -17.81 -8.81
N PHE A 35 -0.16 -17.54 -10.04
CA PHE A 35 -1.00 -16.39 -10.35
C PHE A 35 -2.14 -16.21 -9.35
N ASN A 36 -2.29 -14.98 -8.84
CA ASN A 36 -3.37 -14.62 -7.94
C ASN A 36 -3.88 -13.20 -8.25
N ALA A 37 -5.08 -13.11 -8.81
CA ALA A 37 -5.70 -11.86 -9.18
C ALA A 37 -5.99 -10.92 -7.99
N MET A 38 -6.04 -11.45 -6.77
CA MET A 38 -6.26 -10.63 -5.56
C MET A 38 -5.02 -9.82 -5.15
N GLN A 39 -3.84 -10.10 -5.70
CA GLN A 39 -2.62 -9.34 -5.44
C GLN A 39 -2.40 -8.30 -6.54
N SER A 40 -3.39 -7.46 -6.74
CA SER A 40 -3.45 -6.54 -7.87
C SER A 40 -2.96 -5.12 -7.54
N GLY A 41 -2.93 -4.73 -6.26
CA GLY A 41 -2.88 -3.32 -5.89
C GLY A 41 -4.16 -2.61 -6.35
N GLY A 42 -4.06 -1.45 -6.95
CA GLY A 42 -5.18 -0.76 -7.62
C GLY A 42 -5.60 0.55 -6.98
N ARG A 43 -4.89 1.02 -5.96
CA ARG A 43 -5.16 2.34 -5.39
C ARG A 43 -4.67 3.43 -6.34
N ILE A 44 -5.48 4.49 -6.48
CA ILE A 44 -5.18 5.68 -7.27
C ILE A 44 -5.29 6.89 -6.36
N ILE A 45 -4.31 7.80 -6.46
CA ILE A 45 -4.34 9.12 -5.82
C ILE A 45 -3.97 10.22 -6.82
N GLY A 46 -4.53 11.42 -6.66
CA GLY A 46 -4.07 12.61 -7.37
C GLY A 46 -2.73 13.07 -6.79
N LEU A 47 -1.75 13.33 -7.65
CA LEU A 47 -0.47 13.90 -7.26
C LEU A 47 -0.48 15.41 -7.39
N ASP A 48 -0.88 15.88 -8.55
CA ASP A 48 -1.07 17.28 -8.94
C ASP A 48 -2.21 17.39 -9.98
N ASP A 49 -2.38 18.55 -10.60
CA ASP A 49 -3.45 18.80 -11.57
C ASP A 49 -3.30 18.00 -12.88
N GLU A 50 -2.10 17.48 -13.17
CA GLU A 50 -1.81 16.75 -14.40
C GLU A 50 -1.48 15.27 -14.16
N HIS A 51 -1.24 14.87 -12.92
CA HIS A 51 -0.72 13.53 -12.64
C HIS A 51 -1.50 12.80 -11.54
N ILE A 52 -1.63 11.50 -11.76
CA ILE A 52 -2.09 10.54 -10.76
C ILE A 52 -1.00 9.53 -10.46
N VAL A 53 -1.07 8.90 -9.30
CA VAL A 53 -0.24 7.74 -8.96
C VAL A 53 -1.13 6.52 -8.81
N LEU A 54 -0.76 5.45 -9.53
CA LEU A 54 -1.38 4.13 -9.47
C LEU A 54 -0.46 3.15 -8.74
N SER A 55 -0.98 2.42 -7.77
CA SER A 55 -0.30 1.25 -7.24
C SER A 55 -0.66 -0.01 -8.04
N THR A 56 0.33 -0.85 -8.33
CA THR A 56 0.11 -2.14 -8.98
C THR A 56 0.73 -3.27 -8.16
N GLY A 57 0.00 -4.36 -8.02
CA GLY A 57 0.53 -5.57 -7.42
C GLY A 57 1.25 -6.47 -8.43
N GLU A 58 1.89 -7.53 -7.92
CA GLU A 58 2.70 -8.44 -8.73
C GLU A 58 1.94 -9.70 -9.17
N PHE A 59 0.69 -9.89 -8.72
CA PHE A 59 -0.21 -11.01 -9.08
C PHE A 59 0.37 -12.40 -8.79
N ARG A 60 1.26 -12.50 -7.80
CA ARG A 60 2.12 -13.67 -7.51
C ARG A 60 3.06 -14.07 -8.64
N ASN A 61 3.35 -13.15 -9.51
CA ASN A 61 4.41 -13.27 -10.50
C ASN A 61 5.61 -12.44 -10.01
N ARG A 62 6.22 -12.93 -8.93
CA ARG A 62 7.08 -12.18 -7.98
C ARG A 62 8.24 -11.47 -8.65
N TYR A 63 8.88 -12.10 -9.65
CA TYR A 63 10.03 -11.53 -10.34
C TYR A 63 9.72 -10.20 -11.05
N LEU A 64 8.43 -9.97 -11.40
CA LEU A 64 8.01 -8.73 -12.06
C LEU A 64 8.18 -7.50 -11.16
N ALA A 65 8.14 -7.68 -9.84
CA ALA A 65 8.33 -6.58 -8.90
C ALA A 65 9.72 -5.93 -9.04
N GLN A 66 10.75 -6.72 -9.36
CA GLN A 66 12.13 -6.25 -9.59
C GLN A 66 12.43 -5.92 -11.06
N ASN A 67 11.57 -6.32 -11.99
CA ASN A 67 11.78 -6.07 -13.40
C ASN A 67 11.36 -4.62 -13.75
N ILE A 68 12.32 -3.76 -14.07
CA ILE A 68 12.09 -2.34 -14.42
C ILE A 68 11.28 -2.14 -15.72
N LYS A 69 11.18 -3.17 -16.57
CA LYS A 69 10.36 -3.15 -17.79
C LYS A 69 8.91 -3.55 -17.54
N SER A 70 8.59 -4.01 -16.34
CA SER A 70 7.23 -4.40 -15.96
C SER A 70 6.55 -3.30 -15.16
N VAL A 71 5.25 -3.14 -15.36
CA VAL A 71 4.40 -2.24 -14.57
C VAL A 71 3.80 -2.93 -13.34
N ASN A 72 4.14 -4.21 -13.08
CA ASN A 72 3.61 -4.95 -11.94
C ASN A 72 4.55 -4.86 -10.74
N GLY A 73 3.97 -4.70 -9.54
CA GLY A 73 4.72 -4.48 -8.30
C GLY A 73 5.40 -3.10 -8.28
N LYS A 74 4.66 -2.05 -8.62
CA LYS A 74 5.16 -0.69 -8.84
C LYS A 74 4.24 0.37 -8.24
N LEU A 75 4.80 1.55 -7.98
CA LEU A 75 4.05 2.79 -8.02
C LEU A 75 4.35 3.50 -9.35
N ILE A 76 3.30 3.95 -10.02
CA ILE A 76 3.38 4.49 -11.38
C ILE A 76 2.75 5.88 -11.38
N LYS A 77 3.54 6.90 -11.74
CA LYS A 77 3.05 8.24 -12.04
C LYS A 77 2.57 8.29 -13.48
N ILE A 78 1.34 8.76 -13.70
CA ILE A 78 0.69 8.83 -15.02
C ILE A 78 0.21 10.24 -15.25
N ASN A 79 0.57 10.84 -16.40
CA ASN A 79 0.02 12.11 -16.83
C ASN A 79 -1.37 11.88 -17.45
N ILE A 80 -2.38 12.61 -16.96
CA ILE A 80 -3.78 12.42 -17.38
C ILE A 80 -4.11 13.10 -18.71
N ASN A 81 -3.23 13.98 -19.23
CA ASN A 81 -3.44 14.73 -20.46
C ASN A 81 -2.86 14.00 -21.69
N ASN A 82 -1.60 13.54 -21.60
CA ASN A 82 -0.88 12.88 -22.69
C ASN A 82 -0.74 11.36 -22.52
N PHE A 83 -1.16 10.82 -21.35
CA PHE A 83 -1.12 9.39 -20.98
C PHE A 83 0.29 8.79 -20.85
N ASP A 84 1.31 9.61 -20.82
CA ASP A 84 2.66 9.17 -20.51
C ASP A 84 2.76 8.69 -19.06
N PHE A 85 3.63 7.72 -18.81
CA PHE A 85 3.81 7.22 -17.47
C PHE A 85 5.28 6.97 -17.13
N LYS A 86 5.58 7.06 -15.83
CA LYS A 86 6.90 6.79 -15.26
C LYS A 86 6.74 5.89 -14.03
N ILE A 87 7.57 4.87 -13.91
CA ILE A 87 7.70 4.09 -12.69
C ILE A 87 8.48 4.93 -11.67
N ILE A 88 7.87 5.22 -10.53
CA ILE A 88 8.47 6.03 -9.46
C ILE A 88 9.02 5.18 -8.31
N SER A 89 8.55 3.93 -8.17
CA SER A 89 9.15 2.95 -7.26
C SER A 89 8.90 1.51 -7.73
N ILE A 90 9.75 0.60 -7.28
CA ILE A 90 9.72 -0.83 -7.62
C ILE A 90 9.78 -1.70 -6.36
N GLY A 91 9.65 -3.01 -6.52
CA GLY A 91 9.79 -3.95 -5.41
C GLY A 91 8.59 -4.00 -4.49
N HIS A 92 7.39 -3.79 -5.03
CA HIS A 92 6.12 -3.89 -4.31
C HIS A 92 5.45 -5.25 -4.55
N ARG A 93 4.78 -5.75 -3.51
CA ARG A 93 4.00 -6.99 -3.60
C ARG A 93 2.53 -6.74 -3.92
N ASN A 94 1.82 -6.08 -3.00
CA ASN A 94 0.38 -5.85 -3.09
C ASN A 94 -0.01 -4.58 -2.31
N PRO A 95 0.33 -3.39 -2.81
CA PRO A 95 -0.01 -2.13 -2.16
C PRO A 95 -1.54 -1.92 -2.15
N GLN A 96 -2.11 -1.61 -0.97
CA GLN A 96 -3.54 -1.48 -0.77
C GLN A 96 -4.00 -0.05 -0.53
N GLY A 97 -3.30 0.71 0.30
CA GLY A 97 -3.55 2.12 0.56
C GLY A 97 -2.44 3.00 -0.03
N LEU A 98 -2.81 4.17 -0.51
CA LEU A 98 -1.90 5.25 -0.88
C LEU A 98 -2.41 6.56 -0.32
N LEU A 99 -1.49 7.37 0.18
CA LEU A 99 -1.77 8.71 0.70
C LEU A 99 -0.67 9.67 0.24
N LEU A 100 -1.02 10.73 -0.46
CA LEU A 100 -0.13 11.86 -0.70
C LEU A 100 -0.19 12.82 0.49
N ASP A 101 0.94 13.03 1.15
CA ASP A 101 1.12 14.15 2.07
C ASP A 101 1.76 15.33 1.34
N LYS A 102 0.93 16.27 0.89
CA LYS A 102 1.39 17.45 0.14
C LYS A 102 2.24 18.40 0.99
N ASP A 103 1.97 18.48 2.30
CA ASP A 103 2.71 19.38 3.19
C ASP A 103 4.13 18.89 3.44
N GLU A 104 4.33 17.58 3.41
CA GLU A 104 5.60 16.92 3.70
C GLU A 104 6.28 16.34 2.45
N ASN A 105 5.65 16.47 1.27
CA ASN A 105 6.15 16.05 -0.05
C ASN A 105 6.55 14.58 -0.15
N PHE A 106 5.70 13.68 0.38
CA PHE A 106 5.91 12.24 0.25
C PHE A 106 4.58 11.47 0.01
N ILE A 107 4.71 10.23 -0.42
CA ILE A 107 3.60 9.27 -0.47
C ILE A 107 3.81 8.22 0.62
N LEU A 108 2.79 7.96 1.43
CA LEU A 108 2.69 6.76 2.26
C LEU A 108 1.93 5.68 1.51
N SER A 109 2.41 4.45 1.62
CA SER A 109 1.69 3.28 1.12
C SER A 109 1.58 2.21 2.19
N THR A 110 0.49 1.45 2.14
CA THR A 110 0.31 0.23 2.93
C THR A 110 0.39 -0.97 2.02
N GLU A 111 1.03 -2.02 2.45
CA GLU A 111 1.32 -3.17 1.61
C GLU A 111 1.12 -4.50 2.32
N HIS A 112 0.44 -5.45 1.66
CA HIS A 112 0.35 -6.81 2.16
C HIS A 112 1.65 -7.58 1.92
N GLY A 113 2.27 -8.06 2.99
CA GLY A 113 3.35 -9.03 2.94
C GLY A 113 2.86 -10.47 2.68
N PRO A 114 3.78 -11.44 2.67
CA PRO A 114 3.43 -12.86 2.71
C PRO A 114 2.92 -13.28 4.11
N ALA A 115 3.28 -14.43 4.64
CA ALA A 115 2.92 -14.82 6.00
C ALA A 115 3.67 -13.92 7.03
N GLY A 116 3.06 -12.84 7.46
CA GLY A 116 3.70 -11.71 8.16
C GLY A 116 4.23 -10.67 7.18
N GLY A 117 4.85 -9.60 7.69
CA GLY A 117 5.51 -8.59 6.87
C GLY A 117 4.58 -7.67 6.09
N ASP A 118 3.37 -7.39 6.58
CA ASP A 118 2.61 -6.23 6.09
C ASP A 118 3.37 -4.96 6.46
N GLU A 119 3.36 -3.95 5.60
CA GLU A 119 4.25 -2.80 5.72
C GLU A 119 3.51 -1.46 5.58
N ILE A 120 4.07 -0.45 6.23
CA ILE A 120 3.83 0.96 5.94
C ILE A 120 5.12 1.49 5.36
N ASN A 121 5.06 1.96 4.11
CA ASN A 121 6.20 2.46 3.36
C ASN A 121 6.08 3.96 3.10
N LEU A 122 7.21 4.66 2.99
CA LEU A 122 7.30 6.07 2.64
C LEU A 122 8.11 6.23 1.37
N LEU A 123 7.53 6.88 0.37
CA LEU A 123 8.21 7.32 -0.85
C LEU A 123 8.42 8.84 -0.78
N ASP A 124 9.65 9.25 -0.62
CA ASP A 124 10.08 10.64 -0.69
C ASP A 124 10.04 11.10 -2.17
N LEU A 125 9.22 12.12 -2.46
CA LEU A 125 9.04 12.62 -3.83
C LEU A 125 10.22 13.48 -4.31
N GLU A 126 11.10 13.92 -3.43
CA GLU A 126 12.36 14.58 -3.82
C GLU A 126 13.36 13.58 -4.39
N LYS A 127 13.26 12.31 -4.01
CA LYS A 127 14.09 11.21 -4.52
C LYS A 127 13.43 10.50 -5.71
N GLU A 128 13.08 11.26 -6.73
CA GLU A 128 12.18 10.91 -7.83
C GLU A 128 12.45 9.60 -8.60
N THR A 129 13.54 8.89 -8.38
CA THR A 129 13.85 7.68 -9.14
C THR A 129 14.61 6.65 -8.33
N GLY A 130 14.20 5.39 -8.48
CA GLY A 130 15.01 4.25 -8.05
C GLY A 130 14.72 3.71 -6.67
N SER A 131 13.70 4.20 -5.95
CA SER A 131 13.29 3.59 -4.69
C SER A 131 12.83 2.14 -4.91
N ASN A 132 13.53 1.19 -4.28
CA ASN A 132 13.25 -0.22 -4.35
C ASN A 132 12.90 -0.76 -2.97
N TYR A 133 11.67 -1.27 -2.82
CA TYR A 133 11.14 -1.79 -1.55
C TYR A 133 11.42 -3.28 -1.32
N GLY A 134 12.24 -3.89 -2.17
CA GLY A 134 12.90 -5.17 -1.95
C GLY A 134 12.11 -6.42 -2.31
N TRP A 135 10.78 -6.37 -2.38
CA TRP A 135 10.00 -7.55 -2.75
C TRP A 135 10.40 -8.10 -4.15
N PRO A 136 10.57 -9.41 -4.33
CA PRO A 136 10.47 -10.53 -3.38
C PRO A 136 11.82 -10.97 -2.80
N ILE A 137 12.87 -10.19 -2.93
CA ILE A 137 14.22 -10.51 -2.43
C ILE A 137 14.27 -10.32 -0.92
N SER A 138 13.77 -9.17 -0.45
CA SER A 138 13.67 -8.84 0.97
C SER A 138 12.21 -8.81 1.43
N SER A 139 11.93 -9.28 2.64
CA SER A 139 10.62 -9.25 3.29
C SER A 139 10.73 -9.61 4.76
N TYR A 140 9.98 -8.94 5.61
CA TYR A 140 9.83 -9.29 7.02
C TYR A 140 8.86 -10.46 7.26
N GLY A 141 8.15 -10.91 6.22
CA GLY A 141 7.29 -12.08 6.29
C GLY A 141 8.01 -13.39 6.02
N TYR A 142 7.25 -14.46 5.97
CA TYR A 142 7.72 -15.83 5.75
C TYR A 142 7.00 -16.43 4.54
N HIS A 143 7.56 -17.49 3.97
CA HIS A 143 6.85 -18.29 2.97
C HIS A 143 5.61 -18.93 3.59
N TYR A 144 4.55 -19.07 2.81
CA TYR A 144 3.31 -19.69 3.27
C TYR A 144 3.44 -21.19 3.55
N SER A 145 4.46 -21.84 3.01
CA SER A 145 4.71 -23.27 3.18
C SER A 145 6.19 -23.52 3.40
N ASP A 146 6.50 -24.32 4.41
CA ASP A 146 7.85 -24.83 4.67
C ASP A 146 8.28 -25.87 3.63
N LYS A 147 7.31 -26.48 2.90
CA LYS A 147 7.51 -27.46 1.84
C LYS A 147 7.87 -26.86 0.49
N LEU A 148 8.15 -25.55 0.42
CA LEU A 148 8.63 -24.95 -0.82
C LEU A 148 9.96 -25.55 -1.21
N ASP A 149 10.08 -25.82 -2.51
CA ASP A 149 11.33 -26.24 -3.14
C ASP A 149 12.48 -25.27 -2.79
N ILE A 150 13.65 -25.83 -2.51
CA ILE A 150 14.87 -25.09 -2.19
C ILE A 150 15.21 -24.08 -3.27
N SER A 151 15.00 -24.41 -4.55
CA SER A 151 15.23 -23.51 -5.68
C SER A 151 14.39 -22.23 -5.58
N ARG A 152 13.13 -22.34 -5.14
CA ARG A 152 12.25 -21.20 -4.93
C ARG A 152 12.64 -20.35 -3.72
N LYS A 153 13.08 -20.98 -2.61
CA LYS A 153 13.60 -20.27 -1.45
C LYS A 153 14.86 -19.48 -1.80
N ASN A 154 15.73 -20.05 -2.62
CA ASN A 154 16.94 -19.38 -3.10
C ASN A 154 16.63 -18.24 -4.08
N LYS A 155 15.63 -18.43 -4.95
CA LYS A 155 15.18 -17.39 -5.88
C LYS A 155 14.53 -16.21 -5.17
N TYR A 156 13.80 -16.46 -4.07
CA TYR A 156 13.08 -15.46 -3.27
C TYR A 156 13.43 -15.66 -1.78
N PRO A 157 14.57 -15.18 -1.33
CA PRO A 157 15.12 -15.55 -0.02
C PRO A 157 14.41 -14.90 1.16
N PHE A 158 13.62 -13.83 0.93
CA PHE A 158 12.97 -13.05 1.99
C PHE A 158 13.97 -12.61 3.05
N LEU A 159 15.03 -11.97 2.58
CA LEU A 159 16.07 -11.40 3.44
C LEU A 159 15.44 -10.41 4.42
N LYS A 160 15.90 -10.44 5.67
CA LYS A 160 15.47 -9.49 6.71
C LYS A 160 16.36 -8.27 6.69
N SER A 161 15.84 -7.11 7.14
CA SER A 161 16.56 -5.83 7.10
C SER A 161 16.84 -5.35 5.67
N HIS A 162 15.85 -4.71 5.07
CA HIS A 162 15.88 -4.23 3.69
C HIS A 162 17.11 -3.37 3.40
N SER A 163 17.47 -2.46 4.31
CA SER A 163 18.60 -1.52 4.14
C SER A 163 19.95 -2.20 4.01
N LEU A 164 20.18 -3.35 4.66
CA LEU A 164 21.42 -4.12 4.50
C LEU A 164 21.65 -4.63 3.08
N TYR A 165 20.59 -4.71 2.30
CA TYR A 165 20.62 -5.18 0.91
C TYR A 165 20.32 -4.09 -0.11
N GLY A 166 20.41 -2.81 0.32
CA GLY A 166 20.23 -1.66 -0.56
C GLY A 166 18.78 -1.34 -0.90
N PHE A 167 17.82 -1.87 -0.17
CA PHE A 167 16.40 -1.58 -0.32
C PHE A 167 15.91 -0.53 0.70
N VAL A 168 14.77 0.08 0.41
CA VAL A 168 14.14 1.04 1.33
C VAL A 168 13.50 0.28 2.49
N GLU A 169 13.84 0.69 3.72
CA GLU A 169 13.20 0.15 4.93
C GLU A 169 11.77 0.66 5.06
N PRO A 170 10.81 -0.21 5.44
CA PRO A 170 9.48 0.24 5.80
C PRO A 170 9.51 1.08 7.10
N LEU A 171 8.66 2.08 7.19
CA LEU A 171 8.44 2.82 8.45
C LEU A 171 8.00 1.90 9.57
N LYS A 172 7.23 0.87 9.20
CA LYS A 172 6.73 -0.16 10.10
C LYS A 172 6.41 -1.43 9.35
N TYR A 173 6.79 -2.57 9.89
CA TYR A 173 6.26 -3.88 9.47
C TYR A 173 5.47 -4.54 10.59
N PHE A 174 4.57 -5.45 10.21
CA PHE A 174 3.71 -6.20 11.10
C PHE A 174 3.93 -7.71 10.92
N SER A 175 4.35 -8.38 11.99
CA SER A 175 4.46 -9.83 12.03
C SER A 175 3.87 -10.33 13.35
N PRO A 176 2.79 -11.13 13.29
CA PRO A 176 2.10 -11.66 12.09
C PRO A 176 1.39 -10.58 11.26
N SER A 177 1.02 -10.91 10.01
CA SER A 177 0.21 -10.05 9.13
C SER A 177 -1.10 -9.65 9.76
N ILE A 178 -1.43 -8.37 9.64
CA ILE A 178 -2.68 -7.78 10.12
C ILE A 178 -3.73 -7.64 9.01
N GLY A 179 -3.34 -7.86 7.73
CA GLY A 179 -4.16 -7.55 6.57
C GLY A 179 -4.36 -6.04 6.45
N ILE A 180 -3.25 -5.29 6.44
CA ILE A 180 -3.29 -3.82 6.35
C ILE A 180 -4.05 -3.38 5.09
N SER A 181 -4.86 -2.32 5.18
CA SER A 181 -5.68 -1.87 4.03
C SER A 181 -5.45 -0.39 3.72
N GLU A 182 -6.30 0.50 4.16
CA GLU A 182 -6.24 1.91 3.81
C GLU A 182 -5.36 2.72 4.77
N ILE A 183 -4.91 3.88 4.31
CA ILE A 183 -4.20 4.89 5.10
C ILE A 183 -4.78 6.27 4.82
N VAL A 184 -5.06 7.05 5.88
CA VAL A 184 -5.55 8.42 5.78
C VAL A 184 -4.76 9.35 6.70
N LYS A 185 -4.59 10.62 6.27
CA LYS A 185 -4.06 11.70 7.09
C LYS A 185 -5.22 12.33 7.87
N ILE A 186 -5.00 12.56 9.15
CA ILE A 186 -6.03 13.11 10.02
C ILE A 186 -5.63 14.45 10.63
N ASN A 187 -4.32 14.72 10.69
CA ASN A 187 -3.76 16.01 11.10
C ASN A 187 -2.30 16.07 10.63
N LYS A 188 -1.61 17.20 10.92
CA LYS A 188 -0.18 17.34 10.62
C LYS A 188 0.62 16.20 11.23
N LYS A 189 1.29 15.42 10.35
CA LYS A 189 2.09 14.23 10.70
C LYS A 189 1.36 13.16 11.54
N SER A 190 0.03 13.12 11.47
CA SER A 190 -0.80 12.15 12.17
C SER A 190 -1.66 11.36 11.19
N TYR A 191 -1.60 10.05 11.28
CA TYR A 191 -2.18 9.14 10.30
C TYR A 191 -2.93 8.00 10.96
N VAL A 192 -3.83 7.39 10.19
CA VAL A 192 -4.55 6.18 10.59
C VAL A 192 -4.40 5.15 9.49
N VAL A 193 -4.09 3.91 9.85
CA VAL A 193 -4.19 2.75 8.96
C VAL A 193 -5.26 1.79 9.46
N SER A 194 -5.96 1.18 8.53
CA SER A 194 -6.94 0.14 8.82
C SER A 194 -6.41 -1.25 8.53
N CYS A 195 -7.08 -2.26 9.05
CA CYS A 195 -6.74 -3.64 8.76
C CYS A 195 -7.98 -4.54 8.67
N LEU A 196 -7.86 -5.52 7.78
CA LEU A 196 -8.90 -6.50 7.50
C LEU A 196 -8.89 -7.64 8.54
N LYS A 197 -7.72 -8.28 8.69
CA LYS A 197 -7.57 -9.45 9.57
C LYS A 197 -7.63 -9.07 11.04
N CYS A 198 -7.02 -7.97 11.40
CA CYS A 198 -6.95 -7.54 12.79
C CYS A 198 -8.20 -6.78 13.28
N LYS A 199 -9.15 -6.45 12.37
CA LYS A 199 -10.43 -5.78 12.66
C LYS A 199 -10.27 -4.55 13.55
N SER A 200 -9.29 -3.70 13.21
CA SER A 200 -8.81 -2.59 14.03
C SER A 200 -8.31 -1.46 13.15
N ILE A 201 -8.13 -0.31 13.76
CA ILE A 201 -7.38 0.81 13.21
C ILE A 201 -6.16 1.09 14.07
N PHE A 202 -5.11 1.65 13.45
CA PHE A 202 -3.90 2.07 14.14
C PHE A 202 -3.65 3.54 13.87
N PHE A 203 -3.60 4.32 14.95
CA PHE A 203 -3.16 5.70 14.89
C PHE A 203 -1.65 5.76 15.09
N PHE A 204 -0.97 6.59 14.31
CA PHE A 204 0.45 6.84 14.49
C PHE A 204 0.84 8.26 14.09
N ASN A 205 2.01 8.68 14.54
CA ASN A 205 2.62 9.95 14.16
C ASN A 205 3.97 9.72 13.49
N LEU A 206 4.38 10.66 12.64
CA LEU A 206 5.75 10.78 12.18
C LEU A 206 6.43 11.95 12.90
N ASP A 207 7.70 11.77 13.27
CA ASP A 207 8.54 12.86 13.77
C ASP A 207 9.10 13.73 12.62
N ASN A 208 9.92 14.73 12.93
CA ASN A 208 10.51 15.60 11.92
C ASN A 208 11.53 14.92 11.00
N LYS A 209 11.96 13.71 11.35
CA LYS A 209 12.83 12.85 10.52
C LYS A 209 12.04 11.76 9.81
N ASN A 210 10.71 11.86 9.84
CA ASN A 210 9.78 10.88 9.31
C ASN A 210 9.90 9.46 9.94
N ASN A 211 10.36 9.36 11.18
CA ASN A 211 10.29 8.10 11.91
C ASN A 211 8.90 7.94 12.52
N LEU A 212 8.37 6.70 12.43
CA LEU A 212 7.08 6.37 13.01
C LEU A 212 7.18 6.20 14.53
N HIS A 213 6.30 6.86 15.24
CA HIS A 213 6.17 6.72 16.68
C HIS A 213 4.71 6.77 17.14
N LYS A 214 4.45 6.47 18.42
CA LYS A 214 3.12 6.48 19.06
C LYS A 214 2.08 5.62 18.32
N LEU A 215 2.45 4.40 17.93
CA LEU A 215 1.51 3.47 17.30
C LEU A 215 0.48 2.98 18.33
N VAL A 216 -0.78 3.37 18.16
CA VAL A 216 -1.90 3.02 19.05
C VAL A 216 -2.94 2.22 18.27
N LYS A 217 -3.21 1.00 18.72
CA LYS A 217 -4.23 0.12 18.16
C LYS A 217 -5.58 0.34 18.85
N ILE A 218 -6.64 0.52 18.05
CA ILE A 218 -8.03 0.58 18.52
C ILE A 218 -8.82 -0.52 17.83
N LYS A 219 -9.42 -1.41 18.62
CA LYS A 219 -10.26 -2.48 18.10
C LYS A 219 -11.60 -1.92 17.62
N VAL A 220 -11.99 -2.26 16.41
CA VAL A 220 -13.30 -1.93 15.82
C VAL A 220 -14.23 -3.15 15.88
N GLY A 221 -13.69 -4.34 15.67
CA GLY A 221 -14.45 -5.59 15.69
C GLY A 221 -14.83 -6.12 14.32
N GLU A 222 -14.66 -5.31 13.26
CA GLU A 222 -14.97 -5.66 11.88
C GLU A 222 -13.80 -5.43 10.94
N ARG A 223 -13.86 -6.06 9.78
CA ARG A 223 -12.91 -5.86 8.67
C ARG A 223 -13.16 -4.48 8.06
N ILE A 224 -12.09 -3.67 7.97
CA ILE A 224 -12.17 -2.31 7.45
C ILE A 224 -11.45 -2.29 6.12
N ARG A 225 -12.21 -2.19 5.02
CA ARG A 225 -11.66 -2.22 3.65
C ARG A 225 -11.08 -0.88 3.23
N ASP A 226 -11.76 0.20 3.59
CA ASP A 226 -11.44 1.55 3.16
C ASP A 226 -11.77 2.55 4.27
N MET A 227 -11.20 3.75 4.19
CA MET A 227 -11.46 4.84 5.14
C MET A 227 -11.48 6.17 4.40
N LEU A 228 -12.25 7.11 4.94
CA LEU A 228 -12.23 8.52 4.53
C LEU A 228 -12.18 9.40 5.77
N PHE A 229 -11.29 10.38 5.78
CA PHE A 229 -11.29 11.43 6.81
C PHE A 229 -11.79 12.75 6.20
N MET A 230 -12.88 13.26 6.72
CA MET A 230 -13.52 14.50 6.26
C MET A 230 -14.27 15.14 7.42
N GLU A 231 -14.19 16.48 7.55
CA GLU A 231 -14.93 17.25 8.58
C GLU A 231 -14.74 16.70 10.01
N GLU A 232 -13.50 16.43 10.39
CA GLU A 232 -13.12 15.87 11.71
C GLU A 232 -13.79 14.51 12.03
N LYS A 233 -14.30 13.83 11.02
CA LYS A 233 -14.87 12.49 11.13
C LYS A 233 -14.08 11.49 10.32
N LEU A 234 -13.84 10.34 10.91
CA LEU A 234 -13.26 9.18 10.24
C LEU A 234 -14.40 8.22 9.88
N TYR A 235 -14.61 8.02 8.60
CA TYR A 235 -15.58 7.08 8.05
C TYR A 235 -14.86 5.77 7.78
N LEU A 236 -15.42 4.66 8.30
CA LEU A 236 -14.90 3.31 8.16
C LEU A 236 -15.84 2.49 7.29
N PHE A 237 -15.36 1.97 6.17
CA PHE A 237 -16.13 1.07 5.30
C PHE A 237 -15.97 -0.35 5.81
N LEU A 238 -16.99 -0.84 6.51
CA LEU A 238 -17.02 -2.11 7.22
C LEU A 238 -17.50 -3.23 6.29
N GLU A 239 -16.65 -4.26 6.15
CA GLU A 239 -16.88 -5.32 5.15
C GLU A 239 -17.87 -6.41 5.64
N ASP A 240 -17.82 -6.76 6.92
CA ASP A 240 -18.63 -7.88 7.46
C ASP A 240 -20.12 -7.54 7.50
N THR A 241 -20.46 -6.29 7.85
CA THR A 241 -21.87 -5.84 7.96
C THR A 241 -22.33 -4.98 6.78
N ALA A 242 -21.45 -4.71 5.80
CA ALA A 242 -21.70 -3.78 4.68
C ALA A 242 -22.22 -2.41 5.15
N SER A 243 -21.64 -1.88 6.24
CA SER A 243 -22.04 -0.63 6.87
C SER A 243 -20.92 0.41 6.89
N ILE A 244 -21.26 1.65 7.22
CA ILE A 244 -20.32 2.74 7.41
C ILE A 244 -20.29 3.10 8.89
N GLY A 245 -19.15 2.88 9.54
CA GLY A 245 -18.89 3.37 10.89
C GLY A 245 -18.41 4.82 10.84
N ILE A 246 -18.87 5.67 11.77
CA ILE A 246 -18.44 7.06 11.84
C ILE A 246 -17.83 7.32 13.21
N ILE A 247 -16.60 7.79 13.24
CA ILE A 247 -15.89 8.18 14.46
C ILE A 247 -15.63 9.67 14.40
N LYS A 248 -16.18 10.44 15.36
CA LYS A 248 -15.83 11.84 15.54
C LYS A 248 -14.54 11.94 16.35
N ILE A 249 -13.55 12.64 15.83
CA ILE A 249 -12.26 12.80 16.48
C ILE A 249 -12.28 14.09 17.29
N LEU A 250 -12.37 13.91 18.61
CA LEU A 250 -12.48 15.01 19.60
C LEU A 250 -11.11 15.22 20.26
N ASN A 251 -10.26 16.05 19.91
CA ASN A 251 -8.94 16.31 20.52
C ASN A 251 -7.80 15.35 20.16
N TRP A 252 -6.91 15.84 19.33
CA TRP A 252 -5.73 15.15 18.73
C TRP A 252 -4.54 14.95 19.67
N LYS A 253 -4.73 15.01 20.98
CA LYS A 253 -3.69 14.54 21.89
C LYS A 253 -3.93 13.05 22.13
N ILE A 254 -3.20 12.19 21.43
CA ILE A 254 -3.07 10.79 21.83
C ILE A 254 -2.45 10.81 23.24
N GLN A 255 -3.29 10.88 24.25
CA GLN A 255 -2.87 10.63 25.61
C GLN A 255 -2.71 9.11 25.71
N LEU A 256 -1.47 8.64 25.74
CA LEU A 256 -1.21 7.29 26.15
C LEU A 256 -1.85 7.08 27.54
N PRO A 257 -2.59 5.97 27.76
CA PRO A 257 -3.00 5.64 29.11
C PRO A 257 -1.75 5.64 29.96
N LYS A 258 -1.77 6.38 31.08
CA LYS A 258 -0.68 6.33 32.05
C LYS A 258 -0.49 4.86 32.38
N LYS A 259 0.69 4.31 32.10
CA LYS A 259 1.07 2.99 32.60
C LYS A 259 0.87 3.06 34.11
N ASN A 260 -0.15 2.38 34.60
CA ASN A 260 -0.16 2.00 36.01
C ASN A 260 1.05 1.09 36.20
N LEU A 261 2.09 1.66 36.79
CA LEU A 261 3.19 0.92 37.36
C LEU A 261 2.61 0.13 38.53
N PHE A 262 2.38 -1.14 38.34
CA PHE A 262 2.38 -2.18 39.37
C PHE A 262 3.10 -3.40 38.79
#